data_5934925c2597cca6369d31052505438f
#
_entry.id   5934925c2597cca6369d31052505438f
#
_cell.length_a   1.000
_cell.length_b   1.000
_cell.length_c   1.000
_cell.angle_alpha   90.00
_cell.angle_beta   90.00
_cell.angle_gamma   90.00
#
_symmetry.space_group_name_H-M   'P 1'
#
loop_
_entity.id
_entity.type
_entity.pdbx_description
1 polymer ?
#
loop_
_entity_poly.entity_id
_entity_poly.type
_entity_poly.pdbx_seq_one_letter_code
_entity_poly.pdbx_strand_id
1 'polypeptide(L)'
;MYKRQSHIPSGQHTFEENSKRIEAIQFTMNHDDGSMIQDLDESDIILLGVSRTGKTPTSIYLANRGYKTSNIPLIDENSIPALLREKPKLKCVVGLTVEPKRLIDVRKNRMMALKEEHGTDYTNIEKIELETKNAKQAFKKYKWPVIDVTRKSIEETAASIIKIYEIKNQNA
;
A
#
# COMPACT_ATOMS: atom_id res chain seq x y z
N MET A 1 -34.16 -38.21 17.32
CA MET A 1 -32.70 -38.33 17.06
C MET A 1 -32.16 -36.93 16.91
N TYR A 2 -31.66 -36.33 17.99
CA TYR A 2 -31.08 -34.98 17.97
C TYR A 2 -29.64 -35.08 17.47
N LYS A 3 -29.34 -34.51 16.31
CA LYS A 3 -27.96 -34.26 15.85
C LYS A 3 -27.32 -33.24 16.77
N ARG A 4 -26.40 -33.65 17.62
CA ARG A 4 -25.50 -32.75 18.32
C ARG A 4 -24.71 -32.00 17.26
N GLN A 5 -25.00 -30.69 17.06
CA GLN A 5 -24.08 -29.80 16.41
C GLN A 5 -22.86 -29.66 17.34
N SER A 6 -21.72 -30.11 16.85
CA SER A 6 -20.45 -29.88 17.51
C SER A 6 -20.19 -28.36 17.53
N HIS A 7 -20.38 -27.75 18.67
CA HIS A 7 -19.91 -26.38 18.90
C HIS A 7 -18.39 -26.44 18.88
N ILE A 8 -17.81 -25.95 17.78
CA ILE A 8 -16.39 -25.60 17.73
C ILE A 8 -16.24 -24.38 18.66
N PRO A 9 -15.37 -24.43 19.67
CA PRO A 9 -15.21 -23.29 20.57
C PRO A 9 -14.77 -22.06 19.76
N SER A 10 -15.56 -21.01 19.76
CA SER A 10 -15.31 -19.76 19.08
C SER A 10 -14.01 -19.06 19.51
N GLY A 11 -13.34 -19.54 20.56
CA GLY A 11 -12.10 -18.97 21.09
C GLY A 11 -10.83 -19.30 20.32
N GLN A 12 -10.77 -20.44 19.60
CA GLN A 12 -9.55 -20.83 18.88
C GLN A 12 -9.38 -20.10 17.56
N HIS A 13 -10.46 -19.89 16.79
CA HIS A 13 -10.44 -19.10 15.57
C HIS A 13 -10.10 -17.64 15.85
N THR A 14 -10.64 -17.04 16.90
CA THR A 14 -10.34 -15.65 17.29
C THR A 14 -8.89 -15.46 17.74
N PHE A 15 -8.27 -16.46 18.35
CA PHE A 15 -6.87 -16.36 18.77
C PHE A 15 -5.90 -16.40 17.56
N GLU A 16 -6.10 -17.32 16.62
CA GLU A 16 -5.28 -17.43 15.42
C GLU A 16 -5.45 -16.21 14.50
N GLU A 17 -6.68 -15.74 14.32
CA GLU A 17 -6.97 -14.52 13.55
C GLU A 17 -6.34 -13.29 14.19
N ASN A 18 -6.39 -13.14 15.50
CA ASN A 18 -5.75 -12.05 16.22
C ASN A 18 -4.23 -12.14 16.17
N SER A 19 -3.65 -13.33 16.24
CA SER A 19 -2.21 -13.53 16.07
C SER A 19 -1.71 -13.09 14.70
N LYS A 20 -2.41 -13.49 13.64
CA LYS A 20 -2.08 -13.09 12.26
C LYS A 20 -2.20 -11.59 12.07
N ARG A 21 -3.23 -10.98 12.65
CA ARG A 21 -3.44 -9.54 12.58
C ARG A 21 -2.33 -8.78 13.28
N ILE A 22 -1.95 -9.19 14.47
CA ILE A 22 -0.85 -8.56 15.24
C ILE A 22 0.46 -8.71 14.48
N GLU A 23 0.77 -9.87 13.96
CA GLU A 23 1.96 -10.11 13.14
C GLU A 23 1.99 -9.22 11.88
N ALA A 24 0.85 -9.11 11.18
CA ALA A 24 0.73 -8.26 10.01
C ALA A 24 0.91 -6.76 10.37
N ILE A 25 0.36 -6.29 11.48
CA ILE A 25 0.52 -4.92 11.95
C ILE A 25 1.98 -4.63 12.29
N GLN A 26 2.66 -5.51 13.01
CA GLN A 26 4.08 -5.35 13.35
C GLN A 26 4.94 -5.33 12.09
N PHE A 27 4.72 -6.25 11.17
CA PHE A 27 5.42 -6.28 9.88
C PHE A 27 5.22 -4.97 9.11
N THR A 28 3.98 -4.53 8.98
CA THR A 28 3.62 -3.33 8.21
C THR A 28 4.23 -2.06 8.81
N MET A 29 4.24 -1.93 10.14
CA MET A 29 4.89 -0.80 10.81
C MET A 29 6.39 -0.76 10.54
N ASN A 30 7.05 -1.91 10.48
CA ASN A 30 8.48 -2.00 10.20
C ASN A 30 8.83 -1.75 8.72
N HIS A 31 7.87 -1.86 7.82
CA HIS A 31 8.05 -1.72 6.38
C HIS A 31 7.39 -0.47 5.80
N ASP A 32 7.16 0.53 6.65
CA ASP A 32 6.58 1.81 6.25
C ASP A 32 7.64 2.71 5.59
N ASP A 33 7.24 3.45 4.55
CA ASP A 33 8.06 4.42 3.81
C ASP A 33 9.43 3.88 3.35
N GLY A 34 9.45 2.64 2.86
CA GLY A 34 10.65 2.02 2.30
C GLY A 34 11.65 1.50 3.33
N SER A 35 11.26 1.44 4.60
CA SER A 35 12.06 0.81 5.64
C SER A 35 12.15 -0.71 5.40
N MET A 36 13.26 -1.33 5.79
CA MET A 36 13.48 -2.79 5.76
C MET A 36 13.17 -3.45 4.40
N ILE A 37 13.75 -2.89 3.32
CA ILE A 37 13.60 -3.39 1.95
C ILE A 37 14.06 -4.86 1.81
N GLN A 38 14.93 -5.32 2.68
CA GLN A 38 15.50 -6.68 2.64
C GLN A 38 14.43 -7.79 2.76
N ASP A 39 13.35 -7.53 3.48
CA ASP A 39 12.29 -8.51 3.78
C ASP A 39 11.04 -8.30 2.91
N LEU A 40 11.15 -7.62 1.79
CA LEU A 40 10.03 -7.37 0.88
C LEU A 40 9.37 -8.64 0.37
N ASP A 41 10.13 -9.72 0.23
CA ASP A 41 9.63 -11.03 -0.19
C ASP A 41 8.69 -11.68 0.83
N GLU A 42 8.68 -11.21 2.08
CA GLU A 42 7.73 -11.64 3.12
C GLU A 42 6.41 -10.88 3.07
N SER A 43 6.31 -9.83 2.25
CA SER A 43 5.07 -9.06 2.10
C SER A 43 4.00 -9.85 1.35
N ASP A 44 2.75 -9.71 1.78
CA ASP A 44 1.59 -10.15 1.00
C ASP A 44 1.26 -9.14 -0.09
N ILE A 45 1.32 -7.86 0.26
CA ILE A 45 0.97 -6.74 -0.61
C ILE A 45 2.06 -5.66 -0.53
N ILE A 46 2.42 -5.09 -1.66
CA ILE A 46 3.37 -3.98 -1.75
C ILE A 46 2.68 -2.80 -2.43
N LEU A 47 2.62 -1.67 -1.75
CA LEU A 47 2.05 -0.43 -2.26
C LEU A 47 3.16 0.51 -2.73
N LEU A 48 3.03 1.00 -3.94
CA LEU A 48 3.92 1.99 -4.55
C LEU A 48 3.15 3.26 -4.89
N GLY A 49 3.76 4.39 -4.69
CA GLY A 49 3.17 5.67 -5.08
C GLY A 49 4.00 6.84 -4.60
N VAL A 50 3.77 8.00 -5.19
CA VAL A 50 4.41 9.24 -4.75
C VAL A 50 3.95 9.62 -3.33
N SER A 51 4.66 10.53 -2.68
CA SER A 51 4.32 10.98 -1.33
C SER A 51 2.87 11.49 -1.24
N ARG A 52 2.17 11.12 -0.19
CA ARG A 52 0.79 11.53 0.13
C ARG A 52 -0.30 10.97 -0.78
N THR A 53 -0.10 9.76 -1.27
CA THR A 53 -1.15 8.99 -1.95
C THR A 53 -1.94 8.07 -0.99
N GLY A 54 -1.73 8.20 0.32
CA GLY A 54 -2.44 7.40 1.32
C GLY A 54 -1.87 5.99 1.52
N LYS A 55 -0.62 5.75 1.15
CA LYS A 55 0.01 4.43 1.34
C LYS A 55 0.04 3.97 2.78
N THR A 56 0.52 4.82 3.69
CA THR A 56 0.64 4.47 5.11
C THR A 56 -0.71 4.12 5.74
N PRO A 57 -1.75 4.97 5.69
CA PRO A 57 -3.04 4.61 6.27
C PRO A 57 -3.69 3.41 5.59
N THR A 58 -3.52 3.24 4.28
CA THR A 58 -4.05 2.07 3.56
C THR A 58 -3.32 0.79 3.98
N SER A 59 -2.00 0.85 4.13
CA SER A 59 -1.22 -0.31 4.58
C SER A 59 -1.60 -0.75 6.00
N ILE A 60 -1.83 0.19 6.90
CA ILE A 60 -2.29 -0.10 8.27
C ILE A 60 -3.67 -0.74 8.25
N TYR A 61 -4.58 -0.24 7.42
CA TYR A 61 -5.91 -0.83 7.26
C TYR A 61 -5.83 -2.29 6.76
N LEU A 62 -5.00 -2.55 5.75
CA LEU A 62 -4.76 -3.89 5.23
C LEU A 62 -4.14 -4.82 6.29
N ALA A 63 -3.21 -4.30 7.09
CA ALA A 63 -2.59 -5.05 8.17
C ALA A 63 -3.61 -5.46 9.26
N ASN A 64 -4.57 -4.58 9.56
CA ASN A 64 -5.69 -4.91 10.46
C ASN A 64 -6.59 -6.03 9.92
N ARG A 65 -6.54 -6.30 8.62
CA ARG A 65 -7.20 -7.42 7.96
C ARG A 65 -6.31 -8.65 7.81
N GLY A 66 -5.10 -8.63 8.37
CA GLY A 66 -4.15 -9.73 8.38
C GLY A 66 -3.16 -9.76 7.22
N TYR A 67 -3.12 -8.74 6.37
CA TYR A 67 -2.19 -8.66 5.24
C TYR A 67 -0.90 -7.94 5.61
N LYS A 68 0.23 -8.63 5.47
CA LYS A 68 1.56 -8.02 5.60
C LYS A 68 1.80 -7.08 4.44
N THR A 69 1.81 -5.79 4.72
CA THR A 69 1.86 -4.76 3.68
C THR A 69 3.10 -3.90 3.81
N SER A 70 3.88 -3.83 2.74
CA SER A 70 4.98 -2.87 2.62
C SER A 70 4.54 -1.69 1.77
N ASN A 71 4.97 -0.49 2.11
CA ASN A 71 4.77 0.66 1.25
C ASN A 71 6.11 1.33 0.90
N ILE A 72 6.23 1.73 -0.35
CA ILE A 72 7.46 2.30 -0.89
C ILE A 72 7.12 3.60 -1.60
N PRO A 73 7.69 4.73 -1.16
CA PRO A 73 7.51 5.99 -1.86
C PRO A 73 8.27 5.99 -3.18
N LEU A 74 7.63 6.44 -4.24
CA LEU A 74 8.26 6.63 -5.55
C LEU A 74 8.69 8.09 -5.72
N ILE A 75 9.96 8.29 -5.97
CA ILE A 75 10.54 9.57 -6.39
C ILE A 75 10.90 9.45 -7.87
N ASP A 76 11.57 8.36 -8.22
CA ASP A 76 11.98 8.00 -9.57
C ASP A 76 12.04 6.47 -9.73
N GLU A 77 12.47 5.98 -10.89
CA GLU A 77 12.57 4.54 -11.13
C GLU A 77 13.58 3.85 -10.19
N ASN A 78 14.61 4.57 -9.74
CA ASN A 78 15.61 4.02 -8.82
C ASN A 78 15.05 3.78 -7.41
N SER A 79 13.92 4.41 -7.07
CA SER A 79 13.22 4.16 -5.82
C SER A 79 12.58 2.76 -5.76
N ILE A 80 12.39 2.11 -6.90
CA ILE A 80 11.84 0.77 -6.97
C ILE A 80 12.92 -0.23 -6.58
N PRO A 81 12.70 -1.06 -5.55
CA PRO A 81 13.69 -2.05 -5.13
C PRO A 81 14.08 -3.01 -6.26
N ALA A 82 15.34 -3.41 -6.28
CA ALA A 82 15.88 -4.31 -7.31
C ALA A 82 15.07 -5.61 -7.43
N LEU A 83 14.60 -6.17 -6.32
CA LEU A 83 13.76 -7.37 -6.30
C LEU A 83 12.52 -7.22 -7.18
N LEU A 84 11.84 -6.07 -7.09
CA LEU A 84 10.63 -5.81 -7.88
C LEU A 84 10.92 -5.50 -9.34
N ARG A 85 12.08 -4.91 -9.63
CA ARG A 85 12.50 -4.66 -11.02
C ARG A 85 12.87 -5.95 -11.74
N GLU A 86 13.52 -6.86 -11.03
CA GLU A 86 13.95 -8.17 -11.57
C GLU A 86 12.81 -9.18 -11.64
N LYS A 87 11.93 -9.17 -10.64
CA LYS A 87 10.80 -10.09 -10.49
C LYS A 87 9.50 -9.34 -10.24
N PRO A 88 8.97 -8.59 -11.23
CA PRO A 88 7.80 -7.72 -11.02
C PRO A 88 6.53 -8.45 -10.62
N LYS A 89 6.43 -9.74 -10.95
CA LYS A 89 5.24 -10.56 -10.69
C LYS A 89 5.35 -11.43 -9.45
N LEU A 90 6.46 -11.35 -8.72
CA LEU A 90 6.71 -12.18 -7.55
C LEU A 90 5.67 -11.94 -6.43
N LYS A 91 5.29 -10.70 -6.24
CA LYS A 91 4.36 -10.27 -5.20
C LYS A 91 3.18 -9.49 -5.77
N CYS A 92 2.15 -9.31 -4.95
CA CYS A 92 1.04 -8.42 -5.27
C CYS A 92 1.49 -6.97 -5.09
N VAL A 93 1.86 -6.33 -6.18
CA VAL A 93 2.28 -4.92 -6.22
C VAL A 93 1.15 -4.09 -6.78
N VAL A 94 0.76 -3.03 -6.08
CA VAL A 94 -0.30 -2.11 -6.49
C VAL A 94 0.21 -0.68 -6.46
N GLY A 95 0.06 0.03 -7.56
CA GLY A 95 0.36 1.45 -7.66
C GLY A 95 -0.83 2.30 -7.21
N LEU A 96 -0.58 3.31 -6.39
CA LEU A 96 -1.57 4.29 -6.00
C LEU A 96 -1.26 5.63 -6.67
N THR A 97 -2.27 6.24 -7.26
CA THR A 97 -2.17 7.56 -7.90
C THR A 97 -3.22 8.52 -7.39
N VAL A 98 -2.90 9.80 -7.41
CA VAL A 98 -3.78 10.91 -7.05
C VAL A 98 -3.64 12.00 -8.11
N GLU A 99 -4.74 12.69 -8.43
CA GLU A 99 -4.67 13.86 -9.30
C GLU A 99 -3.69 14.91 -8.75
N PRO A 100 -2.82 15.49 -9.58
CA PRO A 100 -1.81 16.45 -9.13
C PRO A 100 -2.35 17.64 -8.32
N LYS A 101 -3.48 18.19 -8.72
CA LYS A 101 -4.15 19.28 -8.00
C LYS A 101 -4.53 18.90 -6.57
N ARG A 102 -5.09 17.70 -6.41
CA ARG A 102 -5.44 17.17 -5.07
C ARG A 102 -4.19 16.93 -4.23
N LEU A 103 -3.15 16.44 -4.86
CA LEU A 103 -1.88 16.16 -4.19
C LEU A 103 -1.22 17.44 -3.65
N ILE A 104 -1.30 18.54 -4.39
CA ILE A 104 -0.84 19.84 -3.93
C ILE A 104 -1.55 20.26 -2.65
N ASP A 105 -2.87 20.16 -2.62
CA ASP A 105 -3.66 20.54 -1.45
C ASP A 105 -3.31 19.70 -0.23
N VAL A 106 -3.19 18.39 -0.40
CA VAL A 106 -2.81 17.46 0.67
C VAL A 106 -1.41 17.76 1.21
N ARG A 107 -0.45 18.03 0.32
CA ARG A 107 0.92 18.36 0.71
C ARG A 107 1.02 19.71 1.42
N LYS A 108 0.28 20.72 0.95
CA LYS A 108 0.20 22.03 1.61
C LYS A 108 -0.40 21.92 3.02
N ASN A 109 -1.49 21.20 3.16
CA ASN A 109 -2.12 20.96 4.46
C ASN A 109 -1.18 20.24 5.42
N ARG A 110 -0.40 19.29 4.93
CA ARG A 110 0.60 18.58 5.74
C ARG A 110 1.71 19.51 6.23
N MET A 111 2.22 20.38 5.37
CA MET A 111 3.23 21.38 5.75
C MET A 111 2.71 22.33 6.81
N MET A 112 1.49 22.82 6.68
CA MET A 112 0.84 23.69 7.66
C MET A 112 0.65 22.99 9.01
N ALA A 113 0.20 21.75 9.01
CA ALA A 113 -0.04 20.96 10.22
C ALA A 113 1.26 20.67 10.99
N LEU A 114 2.38 20.46 10.30
CA LEU A 114 3.67 20.15 10.90
C LEU A 114 4.50 21.41 11.18
N LYS A 115 4.05 22.59 10.75
CA LYS A 115 4.83 23.85 10.77
C LYS A 115 6.22 23.69 10.14
N GLU A 116 6.33 22.82 9.14
CA GLU A 116 7.56 22.58 8.40
C GLU A 116 7.59 23.42 7.14
N GLU A 117 8.74 24.07 6.89
CA GLU A 117 9.03 24.67 5.60
C GLU A 117 9.79 23.66 4.74
N HIS A 118 9.06 22.86 3.99
CA HIS A 118 9.67 22.11 2.89
C HIS A 118 9.94 23.06 1.73
N GLY A 119 11.00 22.81 0.98
CA GLY A 119 11.31 23.58 -0.20
C GLY A 119 10.14 23.66 -1.18
N THR A 120 10.13 24.69 -2.03
CA THR A 120 9.07 24.95 -3.03
C THR A 120 8.77 23.76 -3.95
N ASP A 121 9.71 22.83 -4.10
CA ASP A 121 9.58 21.65 -4.95
C ASP A 121 8.50 20.66 -4.49
N TYR A 122 8.28 20.53 -3.19
CA TYR A 122 7.30 19.61 -2.61
C TYR A 122 5.85 19.94 -3.01
N THR A 123 5.56 21.23 -3.22
CA THR A 123 4.23 21.75 -3.60
C THR A 123 4.21 22.36 -5.00
N ASN A 124 5.28 22.25 -5.76
CA ASN A 124 5.35 22.77 -7.13
C ASN A 124 4.56 21.86 -8.07
N ILE A 125 3.56 22.43 -8.75
CA ILE A 125 2.66 21.68 -9.65
C ILE A 125 3.40 20.93 -10.76
N GLU A 126 4.38 21.57 -11.38
CA GLU A 126 5.14 20.96 -12.49
C GLU A 126 5.92 19.72 -12.03
N LYS A 127 6.54 19.80 -10.85
CA LYS A 127 7.26 18.67 -10.27
C LYS A 127 6.33 17.55 -9.83
N ILE A 128 5.17 17.89 -9.25
CA ILE A 128 4.15 16.90 -8.87
C ILE A 128 3.60 16.19 -10.10
N GLU A 129 3.34 16.93 -11.18
CA GLU A 129 2.90 16.33 -12.45
C GLU A 129 3.96 15.38 -13.01
N LEU A 130 5.24 15.78 -12.94
CA LEU A 130 6.35 14.94 -13.38
C LEU A 130 6.51 13.69 -12.53
N GLU A 131 6.46 13.80 -11.20
CA GLU A 131 6.49 12.66 -10.28
C GLU A 131 5.35 11.68 -10.57
N THR A 132 4.14 12.20 -10.74
CA THR A 132 2.94 11.40 -11.02
C THR A 132 3.05 10.69 -12.38
N LYS A 133 3.54 11.40 -13.39
CA LYS A 133 3.76 10.83 -14.72
C LYS A 133 4.80 9.72 -14.67
N ASN A 134 5.92 9.94 -14.00
CA ASN A 134 6.99 8.95 -13.85
C ASN A 134 6.50 7.70 -13.11
N ALA A 135 5.70 7.87 -12.05
CA ALA A 135 5.10 6.76 -11.33
C ALA A 135 4.17 5.93 -12.23
N LYS A 136 3.29 6.58 -12.99
CA LYS A 136 2.38 5.90 -13.93
C LYS A 136 3.14 5.15 -15.03
N GLN A 137 4.23 5.73 -15.54
CA GLN A 137 5.07 5.06 -16.53
C GLN A 137 5.74 3.80 -15.95
N ALA A 138 6.22 3.85 -14.71
CA ALA A 138 6.79 2.70 -14.02
C ALA A 138 5.75 1.59 -13.82
N PHE A 139 4.55 1.94 -13.38
CA PHE A 139 3.47 0.97 -13.21
C PHE A 139 3.10 0.29 -14.54
N LYS A 140 3.06 1.04 -15.62
CA LYS A 140 2.80 0.51 -16.95
C LYS A 140 3.93 -0.40 -17.44
N LYS A 141 5.18 0.01 -17.24
CA LYS A 141 6.37 -0.76 -17.62
C LYS A 141 6.38 -2.14 -16.99
N TYR A 142 6.11 -2.22 -15.69
CA TYR A 142 6.10 -3.47 -14.93
C TYR A 142 4.74 -4.17 -14.91
N LYS A 143 3.73 -3.60 -15.57
CA LYS A 143 2.37 -4.14 -15.66
C LYS A 143 1.72 -4.35 -14.28
N TRP A 144 1.97 -3.44 -13.37
CA TRP A 144 1.32 -3.44 -12.07
C TRP A 144 -0.05 -2.76 -12.14
N PRO A 145 -1.06 -3.30 -11.46
CA PRO A 145 -2.37 -2.64 -11.37
C PRO A 145 -2.25 -1.30 -10.65
N VAL A 146 -3.04 -0.34 -11.06
CA VAL A 146 -3.04 1.03 -10.54
C VAL A 146 -4.44 1.40 -10.05
N ILE A 147 -4.51 2.03 -8.89
CA ILE A 147 -5.75 2.56 -8.33
C ILE A 147 -5.60 4.08 -8.21
N ASP A 148 -6.51 4.81 -8.84
CA ASP A 148 -6.65 6.25 -8.60
C ASP A 148 -7.49 6.46 -7.33
N VAL A 149 -6.84 6.99 -6.30
CA VAL A 149 -7.45 7.16 -4.99
C VAL A 149 -8.00 8.57 -4.74
N THR A 150 -7.98 9.44 -5.74
CA THR A 150 -8.38 10.86 -5.62
C THR A 150 -9.73 11.04 -4.94
N ARG A 151 -10.69 10.19 -5.26
CA ARG A 151 -12.07 10.24 -4.75
C ARG A 151 -12.48 8.97 -4.00
N LYS A 152 -11.52 8.23 -3.49
CA LYS A 152 -11.76 6.99 -2.74
C LYS A 152 -11.40 7.16 -1.28
N SER A 153 -12.19 6.54 -0.41
CA SER A 153 -11.81 6.36 0.99
C SER A 153 -10.70 5.31 1.12
N ILE A 154 -10.07 5.26 2.27
CA ILE A 154 -9.08 4.24 2.59
C ILE A 154 -9.70 2.85 2.53
N GLU A 155 -10.92 2.69 3.04
CA GLU A 155 -11.67 1.45 3.04
C GLU A 155 -11.96 0.96 1.62
N GLU A 156 -12.40 1.85 0.73
CA GLU A 156 -12.66 1.53 -0.68
C GLU A 156 -11.37 1.14 -1.41
N THR A 157 -10.30 1.87 -1.16
CA THR A 157 -8.97 1.57 -1.72
C THR A 157 -8.51 0.19 -1.25
N ALA A 158 -8.58 -0.08 0.04
CA ALA A 158 -8.20 -1.36 0.62
C ALA A 158 -9.03 -2.52 0.07
N ALA A 159 -10.34 -2.34 -0.08
CA ALA A 159 -11.22 -3.35 -0.67
C ALA A 159 -10.82 -3.69 -2.11
N SER A 160 -10.47 -2.67 -2.91
CA SER A 160 -9.97 -2.87 -4.28
C SER A 160 -8.63 -3.63 -4.29
N ILE A 161 -7.73 -3.32 -3.37
CA ILE A 161 -6.44 -3.99 -3.24
C ILE A 161 -6.61 -5.46 -2.86
N ILE A 162 -7.46 -5.75 -1.88
CA ILE A 162 -7.76 -7.13 -1.44
C ILE A 162 -8.31 -7.95 -2.60
N LYS A 163 -9.20 -7.37 -3.40
CA LYS A 163 -9.73 -8.03 -4.59
C LYS A 163 -8.64 -8.35 -5.62
N ILE A 164 -7.71 -7.43 -5.86
CA ILE A 164 -6.56 -7.67 -6.73
C ILE A 164 -5.69 -8.81 -6.19
N TYR A 165 -5.43 -8.81 -4.89
CA TYR A 165 -4.65 -9.85 -4.20
C TYR A 165 -5.31 -11.23 -4.35
N GLU A 166 -6.60 -11.32 -4.10
CA GLU A 166 -7.35 -12.58 -4.21
C GLU A 166 -7.34 -13.12 -5.64
N ILE A 167 -7.57 -12.28 -6.65
CA ILE A 167 -7.52 -12.66 -8.06
C ILE A 167 -6.14 -13.18 -8.43
N LYS A 168 -5.08 -12.49 -8.01
CA LYS A 168 -3.71 -12.92 -8.27
C LYS A 168 -3.41 -14.30 -7.68
N ASN A 169 -3.84 -14.56 -6.46
CA ASN A 169 -3.60 -15.83 -5.79
C ASN A 169 -4.43 -16.97 -6.36
N GLN A 170 -5.61 -16.73 -6.92
CA GLN A 170 -6.41 -17.72 -7.62
C GLN A 170 -5.77 -18.18 -8.92
N ASN A 171 -5.00 -17.32 -9.57
CA ASN A 171 -4.34 -17.57 -10.87
C ASN A 171 -2.89 -18.06 -10.72
N ALA A 172 -2.44 -18.26 -9.49
CA ALA A 172 -1.10 -18.77 -9.20
C ALA A 172 -1.04 -20.29 -9.20
#